data_97e1d9fdc82e794caf78c18cb1e800db
#
_entry.id   97e1d9fdc82e794caf78c18cb1e800db
#
_cell.length_a   1.000
_cell.length_b   1.000
_cell.length_c   1.000
_cell.angle_alpha   90.00
_cell.angle_beta   90.00
_cell.angle_gamma   90.00
#
_symmetry.space_group_name_H-M   'P 1'
#
loop_
_entity.id
_entity.type
_entity.pdbx_description
1 polymer ?
#
loop_
_entity_poly.entity_id
_entity_poly.type
_entity_poly.pdbx_seq_one_letter_code
_entity_poly.pdbx_strand_id
1 'polypeptide(L)'
;MGFLIALLVLSILIFFHELGHFVAARFFGVRVEVFSIGFGKRLYTKTINDTQWSISAIPLGGYVRMKGQDDSDPTKVSYDSDSYTVKTPWQKIIILLAGPFANFLMAFILYFAISQLGVPRLEPIIGDVSKDSPAYQARLQKDDKIISINNHSIKYWYQIGKSINDSPYDIIRFEIARENSLLIKDIKPKIVNEKNIFGESIDRKIIGISAQYKPTSQTYGFIDGFEYAFDETLKASTMIFKSIQKMISGDVGADKIGGIITIVDVTAKASQSGLLALFFFTALISVNLGVLNLLPIPALDGGHIMFNLYELITGKKASDDVMYYLTMFGWVLLLGLMALGIFNDINRILH
;
A
#
# COMPACT_ATOMS: atom_id res chain seq x y z
N MET A 1 10.70 21.28 6.68
CA MET A 1 9.46 20.78 7.31
C MET A 1 9.06 19.43 6.71
N GLY A 2 8.88 19.28 5.39
CA GLY A 2 8.43 18.03 4.77
C GLY A 2 9.29 16.79 5.06
N PHE A 3 10.61 16.93 5.09
CA PHE A 3 11.53 15.85 5.47
C PHE A 3 11.24 15.32 6.89
N LEU A 4 11.01 16.19 7.86
CA LEU A 4 10.70 15.80 9.23
C LEU A 4 9.35 15.07 9.31
N ILE A 5 8.35 15.51 8.51
CA ILE A 5 7.06 14.82 8.43
C ILE A 5 7.23 13.42 7.83
N ALA A 6 8.05 13.28 6.79
CA ALA A 6 8.33 11.98 6.19
C ALA A 6 9.01 11.03 7.18
N LEU A 7 10.00 11.49 7.93
CA LEU A 7 10.64 10.70 8.98
C LEU A 7 9.65 10.30 10.08
N LEU A 8 8.77 11.22 10.49
CA LEU A 8 7.74 10.93 11.49
C LEU A 8 6.76 9.86 10.98
N VAL A 9 6.28 10.00 9.74
CA VAL A 9 5.38 9.02 9.11
C VAL A 9 6.02 7.63 9.08
N LEU A 10 7.24 7.53 8.55
CA LEU A 10 7.97 6.26 8.50
C LEU A 10 8.18 5.67 9.90
N SER A 11 8.57 6.49 10.89
CA SER A 11 8.77 6.04 12.27
C SER A 11 7.47 5.51 12.89
N ILE A 12 6.33 6.16 12.63
CA ILE A 12 5.02 5.70 13.10
C ILE A 12 4.66 4.35 12.44
N LEU A 13 4.83 4.21 11.14
CA LEU A 13 4.51 2.97 10.43
C LEU A 13 5.35 1.79 10.92
N ILE A 14 6.64 2.02 11.12
CA ILE A 14 7.55 1.01 11.66
C ILE A 14 7.19 0.69 13.11
N PHE A 15 6.90 1.69 13.93
CA PHE A 15 6.44 1.47 15.31
C PHE A 15 5.23 0.55 15.37
N PHE A 16 4.22 0.75 14.53
CA PHE A 16 3.04 -0.10 14.51
C PHE A 16 3.32 -1.51 14.00
N HIS A 17 4.23 -1.66 13.03
CA HIS A 17 4.71 -2.95 12.58
C HIS A 17 5.36 -3.73 13.73
N GLU A 18 6.34 -3.15 14.40
CA GLU A 18 7.03 -3.75 15.53
C GLU A 18 6.08 -4.02 16.72
N LEU A 19 5.10 -3.12 16.92
CA LEU A 19 4.09 -3.29 17.96
C LEU A 19 3.22 -4.54 17.70
N GLY A 20 2.93 -4.85 16.44
CA GLY A 20 2.26 -6.09 16.05
C GLY A 20 3.00 -7.32 16.58
N HIS A 21 4.29 -7.44 16.26
CA HIS A 21 5.14 -8.52 16.76
C HIS A 21 5.21 -8.56 18.28
N PHE A 22 5.41 -7.40 18.89
CA PHE A 22 5.48 -7.27 20.36
C PHE A 22 4.22 -7.81 21.04
N VAL A 23 3.04 -7.37 20.61
CA VAL A 23 1.75 -7.78 21.20
C VAL A 23 1.54 -9.27 21.04
N ALA A 24 1.79 -9.84 19.86
CA ALA A 24 1.64 -11.26 19.60
C ALA A 24 2.65 -12.10 20.40
N ALA A 25 3.91 -11.66 20.47
CA ALA A 25 4.94 -12.33 21.26
C ALA A 25 4.56 -12.39 22.75
N ARG A 26 4.12 -11.26 23.31
CA ARG A 26 3.67 -11.18 24.72
C ARG A 26 2.42 -12.02 24.96
N PHE A 27 1.49 -12.07 24.02
CA PHE A 27 0.28 -12.91 24.10
C PHE A 27 0.62 -14.40 24.21
N PHE A 28 1.63 -14.88 23.48
CA PHE A 28 2.13 -16.25 23.57
C PHE A 28 3.17 -16.49 24.68
N GLY A 29 3.35 -15.51 25.57
CA GLY A 29 4.28 -15.62 26.70
C GLY A 29 5.75 -15.64 26.28
N VAL A 30 6.09 -14.98 25.16
CA VAL A 30 7.48 -14.74 24.77
C VAL A 30 7.96 -13.47 25.44
N ARG A 31 9.13 -13.55 26.10
CA ARG A 31 9.79 -12.37 26.66
C ARG A 31 10.36 -11.52 25.54
N VAL A 32 9.95 -10.25 25.50
CA VAL A 32 10.56 -9.26 24.64
C VAL A 32 11.61 -8.50 25.43
N GLU A 33 12.87 -8.60 25.01
CA GLU A 33 13.98 -7.97 25.67
C GLU A 33 14.14 -6.50 25.28
N VAL A 34 13.97 -6.20 23.97
CA VAL A 34 14.14 -4.85 23.44
C VAL A 34 13.02 -4.54 22.45
N PHE A 35 12.48 -3.34 22.56
CA PHE A 35 11.65 -2.70 21.57
C PHE A 35 12.33 -1.38 21.17
N SER A 36 12.81 -1.27 19.93
CA SER A 36 13.53 -0.08 19.49
C SER A 36 12.89 0.55 18.27
N ILE A 37 12.67 1.88 18.33
CA ILE A 37 12.38 2.71 17.17
C ILE A 37 13.72 3.24 16.67
N GLY A 38 14.08 2.87 15.44
CA GLY A 38 15.36 3.21 14.84
C GLY A 38 16.46 2.19 15.09
N PHE A 39 17.57 2.37 14.38
CA PHE A 39 18.80 1.59 14.48
C PHE A 39 19.97 2.38 15.03
N GLY A 40 21.04 1.68 15.37
CA GLY A 40 22.31 2.25 15.81
C GLY A 40 22.33 2.62 17.29
N LYS A 41 23.04 3.71 17.63
CA LYS A 41 23.21 4.13 19.03
C LYS A 41 21.89 4.53 19.67
N ARG A 42 21.55 3.92 20.81
CA ARG A 42 20.36 4.26 21.60
C ARG A 42 20.52 5.64 22.22
N LEU A 43 19.62 6.56 21.89
CA LEU A 43 19.61 7.94 22.40
C LEU A 43 18.82 8.04 23.72
N TYR A 44 17.74 7.28 23.81
CA TYR A 44 16.90 7.19 25.00
C TYR A 44 16.52 5.75 25.25
N THR A 45 16.50 5.35 26.54
CA THR A 45 16.15 3.98 26.93
C THR A 45 15.43 4.02 28.26
N LYS A 46 14.29 3.27 28.33
CA LYS A 46 13.51 3.07 29.55
C LYS A 46 13.06 1.62 29.63
N THR A 47 13.30 0.96 30.76
CA THR A 47 12.82 -0.41 30.98
C THR A 47 11.44 -0.38 31.62
N ILE A 48 10.45 -1.07 31.00
CA ILE A 48 9.09 -1.22 31.48
C ILE A 48 8.69 -2.68 31.31
N ASN A 49 8.27 -3.35 32.41
CA ASN A 49 7.82 -4.76 32.40
C ASN A 49 8.82 -5.68 31.69
N ASP A 50 10.07 -5.64 32.07
CA ASP A 50 11.20 -6.44 31.54
C ASP A 50 11.54 -6.19 30.07
N THR A 51 10.91 -5.23 29.42
CA THR A 51 11.23 -4.80 28.05
C THR A 51 11.97 -3.46 28.09
N GLN A 52 13.10 -3.39 27.40
CA GLN A 52 13.86 -2.18 27.20
C GLN A 52 13.32 -1.41 25.97
N TRP A 53 12.55 -0.35 26.22
CA TRP A 53 12.05 0.57 25.20
C TRP A 53 13.13 1.56 24.83
N SER A 54 13.46 1.68 23.55
CA SER A 54 14.55 2.52 23.07
C SER A 54 14.15 3.38 21.88
N ILE A 55 14.76 4.58 21.81
CA ILE A 55 14.76 5.42 20.62
C ILE A 55 16.22 5.51 20.17
N SER A 56 16.49 5.14 18.93
CA SER A 56 17.83 5.07 18.36
C SER A 56 18.11 6.19 17.35
N ALA A 57 19.38 6.42 17.03
CA ALA A 57 19.85 7.60 16.30
C ALA A 57 19.42 7.64 14.82
N ILE A 58 19.19 6.49 14.20
CA ILE A 58 18.79 6.38 12.78
C ILE A 58 17.32 6.00 12.71
N PRO A 59 16.39 6.94 12.44
CA PRO A 59 14.94 6.69 12.48
C PRO A 59 14.43 6.03 11.19
N LEU A 60 15.22 5.15 10.58
CA LEU A 60 14.91 4.44 9.34
C LEU A 60 14.72 2.95 9.61
N GLY A 61 13.82 2.60 10.55
CA GLY A 61 13.58 1.24 10.93
C GLY A 61 13.20 1.10 12.40
N GLY A 62 13.16 -0.13 12.87
CA GLY A 62 12.93 -0.52 14.24
C GLY A 62 13.22 -2.01 14.39
N TYR A 63 13.13 -2.52 15.59
CA TYR A 63 13.20 -3.95 15.84
C TYR A 63 12.62 -4.31 17.20
N VAL A 64 12.04 -5.50 17.24
CA VAL A 64 11.64 -6.19 18.46
C VAL A 64 12.58 -7.36 18.66
N ARG A 65 13.39 -7.32 19.73
CA ARG A 65 14.24 -8.47 20.08
C ARG A 65 13.52 -9.37 21.07
N MET A 66 13.14 -10.54 20.60
CA MET A 66 12.55 -11.57 21.42
C MET A 66 13.63 -12.50 21.99
N LYS A 67 13.45 -12.97 23.21
CA LYS A 67 14.38 -13.93 23.80
C LYS A 67 14.46 -15.20 22.94
N GLY A 68 15.67 -15.59 22.58
CA GLY A 68 15.90 -16.77 21.71
C GLY A 68 15.61 -16.55 20.24
N GLN A 69 15.48 -15.29 19.79
CA GLN A 69 15.47 -14.89 18.38
C GLN A 69 16.41 -13.70 18.20
N ASP A 70 17.33 -13.81 17.25
CA ASP A 70 18.19 -12.73 16.82
C ASP A 70 18.24 -12.77 15.29
N ASP A 71 17.66 -11.77 14.61
CA ASP A 71 17.58 -11.71 13.15
C ASP A 71 18.97 -11.53 12.50
N SER A 72 19.96 -11.08 13.27
CA SER A 72 21.34 -10.97 12.82
C SER A 72 22.15 -12.27 13.03
N ASP A 73 21.69 -13.15 13.92
CA ASP A 73 22.37 -14.40 14.26
C ASP A 73 21.32 -15.48 14.61
N PRO A 74 20.80 -16.21 13.60
CA PRO A 74 19.79 -17.24 13.82
C PRO A 74 20.28 -18.45 14.64
N THR A 75 21.57 -18.54 14.96
CA THR A 75 22.15 -19.59 15.83
C THR A 75 21.99 -19.30 17.31
N LYS A 76 21.65 -18.06 17.68
CA LYS A 76 21.34 -17.70 19.07
C LYS A 76 20.00 -18.26 19.50
N VAL A 77 20.02 -19.37 20.19
CA VAL A 77 18.85 -20.05 20.73
C VAL A 77 18.79 -19.95 22.23
N SER A 78 17.59 -19.94 22.80
CA SER A 78 17.34 -20.10 24.25
C SER A 78 16.21 -21.11 24.42
N TYR A 79 16.38 -22.04 25.34
CA TYR A 79 15.41 -23.09 25.65
C TYR A 79 14.56 -22.81 26.89
N ASP A 80 14.63 -21.58 27.42
CA ASP A 80 13.77 -21.17 28.52
C ASP A 80 12.30 -21.12 28.08
N SER A 81 11.38 -21.34 29.01
CA SER A 81 9.92 -21.42 28.69
C SER A 81 9.32 -20.15 28.10
N ASP A 82 9.96 -19.00 28.36
CA ASP A 82 9.60 -17.68 27.88
C ASP A 82 10.34 -17.27 26.58
N SER A 83 11.03 -18.23 25.92
CA SER A 83 11.76 -18.01 24.68
C SER A 83 10.90 -18.24 23.44
N TYR A 84 11.16 -17.47 22.38
CA TYR A 84 10.60 -17.67 21.04
C TYR A 84 10.98 -19.04 20.46
N THR A 85 12.21 -19.52 20.71
CA THR A 85 12.72 -20.79 20.18
C THR A 85 11.85 -21.99 20.54
N VAL A 86 11.28 -22.03 21.76
CA VAL A 86 10.49 -23.17 22.28
C VAL A 86 9.02 -23.10 21.88
N LYS A 87 8.59 -22.03 21.22
CA LYS A 87 7.20 -21.93 20.76
C LYS A 87 6.96 -22.85 19.57
N THR A 88 5.70 -23.30 19.44
CA THR A 88 5.30 -24.14 18.32
C THR A 88 5.36 -23.37 17.00
N PRO A 89 5.56 -24.04 15.85
CA PRO A 89 5.68 -23.35 14.56
C PRO A 89 4.48 -22.43 14.25
N TRP A 90 3.25 -22.84 14.57
CA TRP A 90 2.07 -22.01 14.33
C TRP A 90 2.06 -20.73 15.21
N GLN A 91 2.55 -20.80 16.46
CA GLN A 91 2.68 -19.62 17.32
C GLN A 91 3.71 -18.63 16.74
N LYS A 92 4.83 -19.15 16.26
CA LYS A 92 5.87 -18.34 15.59
C LYS A 92 5.31 -17.68 14.33
N ILE A 93 4.53 -18.41 13.52
CA ILE A 93 3.88 -17.84 12.31
C ILE A 93 2.93 -16.71 12.68
N ILE A 94 2.11 -16.85 13.73
CA ILE A 94 1.21 -15.77 14.16
C ILE A 94 2.00 -14.55 14.65
N ILE A 95 3.08 -14.76 15.39
CA ILE A 95 3.95 -13.66 15.85
C ILE A 95 4.52 -12.91 14.64
N LEU A 96 5.03 -13.63 13.64
CA LEU A 96 5.59 -13.04 12.42
C LEU A 96 4.53 -12.36 11.54
N LEU A 97 3.33 -12.92 11.44
CA LEU A 97 2.22 -12.29 10.70
C LEU A 97 1.69 -11.01 11.35
N ALA A 98 1.86 -10.88 12.67
CA ALA A 98 1.27 -9.77 13.42
C ALA A 98 1.87 -8.40 13.05
N GLY A 99 3.15 -8.34 12.63
CA GLY A 99 3.77 -7.11 12.12
C GLY A 99 3.13 -6.62 10.82
N PRO A 100 3.16 -7.41 9.73
CA PRO A 100 2.45 -7.08 8.50
C PRO A 100 0.95 -6.80 8.69
N PHE A 101 0.28 -7.57 9.54
CA PHE A 101 -1.13 -7.34 9.88
C PHE A 101 -1.36 -5.97 10.51
N ALA A 102 -0.48 -5.54 11.42
CA ALA A 102 -0.58 -4.21 12.03
C ALA A 102 -0.43 -3.09 10.98
N ASN A 103 0.37 -3.29 9.94
CA ASN A 103 0.47 -2.35 8.82
C ASN A 103 -0.83 -2.30 7.98
N PHE A 104 -1.46 -3.44 7.68
CA PHE A 104 -2.77 -3.45 7.02
C PHE A 104 -3.85 -2.81 7.88
N LEU A 105 -3.83 -3.05 9.19
CA LEU A 105 -4.76 -2.43 10.14
C LEU A 105 -4.57 -0.91 10.18
N MET A 106 -3.33 -0.43 10.19
CA MET A 106 -3.04 1.01 10.13
C MET A 106 -3.56 1.64 8.84
N ALA A 107 -3.32 1.01 7.70
CA ALA A 107 -3.84 1.48 6.41
C ALA A 107 -5.38 1.53 6.41
N PHE A 108 -6.02 0.49 6.92
CA PHE A 108 -7.47 0.44 7.09
C PHE A 108 -7.98 1.61 7.96
N ILE A 109 -7.36 1.86 9.10
CA ILE A 109 -7.73 2.98 10.00
C ILE A 109 -7.59 4.33 9.26
N LEU A 110 -6.52 4.52 8.50
CA LEU A 110 -6.31 5.74 7.72
C LEU A 110 -7.36 5.91 6.61
N TYR A 111 -7.66 4.85 5.83
CA TYR A 111 -8.71 4.90 4.81
C TYR A 111 -10.09 5.12 5.44
N PHE A 112 -10.35 4.53 6.60
CA PHE A 112 -11.59 4.80 7.33
C PHE A 112 -11.68 6.26 7.77
N ALA A 113 -10.60 6.82 8.33
CA ALA A 113 -10.55 8.25 8.67
C ALA A 113 -10.79 9.14 7.44
N ILE A 114 -10.19 8.81 6.29
CA ILE A 114 -10.42 9.52 5.02
C ILE A 114 -11.89 9.46 4.61
N SER A 115 -12.55 8.31 4.75
CA SER A 115 -13.97 8.15 4.40
C SER A 115 -14.89 9.05 5.25
N GLN A 116 -14.52 9.27 6.51
CA GLN A 116 -15.30 10.13 7.43
C GLN A 116 -14.99 11.63 7.19
N LEU A 117 -13.74 11.97 6.87
CA LEU A 117 -13.34 13.36 6.59
C LEU A 117 -13.77 13.84 5.20
N GLY A 118 -14.07 12.92 4.29
CA GLY A 118 -14.52 13.19 2.93
C GLY A 118 -13.47 12.86 1.88
N VAL A 119 -13.73 11.80 1.12
CA VAL A 119 -12.87 11.34 0.01
C VAL A 119 -12.88 12.37 -1.10
N PRO A 120 -11.72 12.90 -1.55
CA PRO A 120 -11.66 13.85 -2.66
C PRO A 120 -12.20 13.21 -3.94
N ARG A 121 -13.11 13.92 -4.61
CA ARG A 121 -13.74 13.51 -5.86
C ARG A 121 -13.80 14.70 -6.82
N LEU A 122 -14.12 14.42 -8.08
CA LEU A 122 -14.47 15.45 -9.06
C LEU A 122 -15.96 15.36 -9.37
N GLU A 123 -16.63 16.51 -9.54
CA GLU A 123 -17.98 16.55 -10.08
C GLU A 123 -18.00 15.93 -11.49
N PRO A 124 -19.14 15.35 -11.92
CA PRO A 124 -19.27 14.71 -13.24
C PRO A 124 -19.52 15.75 -14.34
N ILE A 125 -18.63 16.74 -14.46
CA ILE A 125 -18.72 17.84 -15.43
C ILE A 125 -17.62 17.66 -16.48
N ILE A 126 -18.01 17.80 -17.75
CA ILE A 126 -17.10 17.68 -18.89
C ILE A 126 -16.20 18.91 -18.95
N GLY A 127 -14.88 18.71 -18.92
CA GLY A 127 -13.88 19.75 -19.11
C GLY A 127 -13.52 19.97 -20.57
N ASP A 128 -13.36 18.88 -21.33
CA ASP A 128 -13.08 18.94 -22.75
C ASP A 128 -13.65 17.74 -23.49
N VAL A 129 -13.89 17.89 -24.78
CA VAL A 129 -14.40 16.86 -25.69
C VAL A 129 -13.43 16.73 -26.87
N SER A 130 -12.85 15.54 -27.02
CA SER A 130 -11.89 15.25 -28.09
C SER A 130 -12.58 15.31 -29.45
N LYS A 131 -11.94 15.98 -30.43
CA LYS A 131 -12.42 16.02 -31.82
C LYS A 131 -12.55 14.60 -32.40
N ASP A 132 -13.53 14.39 -33.23
CA ASP A 132 -13.82 13.11 -33.91
C ASP A 132 -14.13 11.93 -32.96
N SER A 133 -14.37 12.21 -31.67
CA SER A 133 -14.77 11.22 -30.67
C SER A 133 -16.29 10.92 -30.72
N PRO A 134 -16.74 9.78 -30.15
CA PRO A 134 -18.16 9.51 -29.99
C PRO A 134 -18.92 10.60 -29.24
N ALA A 135 -18.31 11.21 -28.22
CA ALA A 135 -18.89 12.33 -27.49
C ALA A 135 -19.07 13.57 -28.36
N TYR A 136 -18.08 13.87 -29.22
CA TYR A 136 -18.16 14.98 -30.18
C TYR A 136 -19.29 14.76 -31.20
N GLN A 137 -19.41 13.56 -31.76
CA GLN A 137 -20.49 13.20 -32.69
C GLN A 137 -21.88 13.31 -32.05
N ALA A 138 -22.00 12.98 -30.77
CA ALA A 138 -23.21 13.14 -29.97
C ALA A 138 -23.47 14.60 -29.53
N ARG A 139 -22.58 15.53 -29.91
CA ARG A 139 -22.66 16.96 -29.58
C ARG A 139 -22.62 17.21 -28.04
N LEU A 140 -21.83 16.40 -27.31
CA LEU A 140 -21.45 16.76 -25.95
C LEU A 140 -20.54 17.98 -26.00
N GLN A 141 -20.61 18.81 -24.94
CA GLN A 141 -19.88 20.08 -24.86
C GLN A 141 -19.19 20.20 -23.52
N LYS A 142 -18.21 21.08 -23.46
CA LYS A 142 -17.64 21.55 -22.21
C LYS A 142 -18.75 22.09 -21.31
N ASP A 143 -18.59 21.91 -20.00
CA ASP A 143 -19.53 22.29 -18.94
C ASP A 143 -20.85 21.49 -18.89
N ASP A 144 -21.05 20.50 -19.77
CA ASP A 144 -22.14 19.53 -19.59
C ASP A 144 -21.93 18.74 -18.30
N LYS A 145 -22.96 18.67 -17.46
CA LYS A 145 -22.95 17.82 -16.26
C LYS A 145 -23.67 16.50 -16.55
N ILE A 146 -22.98 15.38 -16.39
CA ILE A 146 -23.56 14.05 -16.55
C ILE A 146 -24.41 13.71 -15.32
N ILE A 147 -25.70 13.48 -15.49
CA ILE A 147 -26.67 13.19 -14.44
C ILE A 147 -26.87 11.69 -14.27
N SER A 148 -27.04 10.98 -15.39
CA SER A 148 -27.21 9.53 -15.37
C SER A 148 -26.59 8.86 -16.59
N ILE A 149 -26.27 7.57 -16.46
CA ILE A 149 -25.83 6.69 -17.56
C ILE A 149 -26.66 5.40 -17.45
N ASN A 150 -27.40 5.06 -18.52
CA ASN A 150 -28.34 3.92 -18.55
C ASN A 150 -29.27 3.90 -17.32
N ASN A 151 -29.83 5.05 -16.97
CA ASN A 151 -30.71 5.29 -15.81
C ASN A 151 -30.04 5.12 -14.43
N HIS A 152 -28.73 4.92 -14.38
CA HIS A 152 -27.98 4.92 -13.12
C HIS A 152 -27.43 6.31 -12.84
N SER A 153 -27.78 6.88 -11.69
CA SER A 153 -27.35 8.23 -11.29
C SER A 153 -25.83 8.32 -11.15
N ILE A 154 -25.26 9.39 -11.68
CA ILE A 154 -23.82 9.70 -11.63
C ILE A 154 -23.63 10.92 -10.73
N LYS A 155 -22.92 10.72 -9.64
CA LYS A 155 -22.60 11.79 -8.65
C LYS A 155 -21.17 12.29 -8.80
N TYR A 156 -20.26 11.43 -9.26
CA TYR A 156 -18.83 11.71 -9.31
C TYR A 156 -18.23 11.24 -10.64
N TRP A 157 -17.19 11.93 -11.09
CA TRP A 157 -16.53 11.67 -12.37
C TRP A 157 -16.05 10.23 -12.55
N TYR A 158 -15.46 9.62 -11.51
CA TYR A 158 -14.92 8.25 -11.59
C TYR A 158 -15.97 7.19 -11.96
N GLN A 159 -17.24 7.46 -11.67
CA GLN A 159 -18.34 6.54 -11.98
C GLN A 159 -18.61 6.45 -13.48
N ILE A 160 -18.29 7.52 -14.24
CA ILE A 160 -18.54 7.58 -15.69
C ILE A 160 -17.76 6.48 -16.41
N GLY A 161 -16.44 6.42 -16.19
CA GLY A 161 -15.59 5.41 -16.81
C GLY A 161 -16.01 3.98 -16.46
N LYS A 162 -16.38 3.74 -15.19
CA LYS A 162 -16.90 2.45 -14.74
C LYS A 162 -18.21 2.11 -15.46
N SER A 163 -19.19 3.01 -15.48
CA SER A 163 -20.49 2.77 -16.11
C SER A 163 -20.39 2.52 -17.61
N ILE A 164 -19.41 3.15 -18.30
CA ILE A 164 -19.18 2.94 -19.74
C ILE A 164 -18.56 1.55 -19.97
N ASN A 165 -17.53 1.17 -19.21
CA ASN A 165 -16.84 -0.10 -19.40
C ASN A 165 -17.68 -1.31 -18.99
N ASP A 166 -18.44 -1.19 -17.90
CA ASP A 166 -19.30 -2.27 -17.37
C ASP A 166 -20.63 -2.41 -18.13
N SER A 167 -20.96 -1.47 -19.03
CA SER A 167 -22.21 -1.52 -19.80
C SER A 167 -22.22 -2.72 -20.77
N PRO A 168 -23.26 -3.57 -20.73
CA PRO A 168 -23.44 -4.64 -21.69
C PRO A 168 -23.96 -4.17 -23.06
N TYR A 169 -24.35 -2.89 -23.17
CA TYR A 169 -24.97 -2.33 -24.38
C TYR A 169 -23.94 -1.70 -25.30
N ASP A 170 -24.16 -1.82 -26.61
CA ASP A 170 -23.37 -1.15 -27.63
C ASP A 170 -23.62 0.36 -27.67
N ILE A 171 -24.86 0.78 -27.37
CA ILE A 171 -25.25 2.18 -27.27
C ILE A 171 -25.58 2.48 -25.83
N ILE A 172 -24.95 3.49 -25.31
CA ILE A 172 -25.07 3.92 -23.90
C ILE A 172 -25.84 5.23 -23.87
N ARG A 173 -26.89 5.26 -23.06
CA ARG A 173 -27.73 6.44 -22.88
C ARG A 173 -27.18 7.32 -21.78
N PHE A 174 -26.88 8.57 -22.11
CA PHE A 174 -26.47 9.62 -21.20
C PHE A 174 -27.60 10.63 -21.02
N GLU A 175 -27.91 10.96 -19.79
CA GLU A 175 -28.72 12.11 -19.43
C GLU A 175 -27.77 13.18 -18.91
N ILE A 176 -27.79 14.36 -19.52
CA ILE A 176 -26.90 15.47 -19.20
C ILE A 176 -27.71 16.73 -18.89
N ALA A 177 -27.20 17.54 -17.98
CA ALA A 177 -27.69 18.88 -17.76
C ALA A 177 -26.77 19.88 -18.48
N ARG A 178 -27.34 20.68 -19.33
CA ARG A 178 -26.74 21.81 -20.04
C ARG A 178 -27.52 23.06 -19.73
N GLU A 179 -26.92 24.04 -19.08
CA GLU A 179 -27.60 25.22 -18.56
C GLU A 179 -28.82 24.79 -17.71
N ASN A 180 -30.02 25.11 -18.14
CA ASN A 180 -31.30 24.77 -17.46
C ASN A 180 -32.07 23.63 -18.13
N SER A 181 -31.45 22.91 -19.08
CA SER A 181 -32.12 21.88 -19.87
C SER A 181 -31.55 20.49 -19.60
N LEU A 182 -32.40 19.48 -19.52
CA LEU A 182 -31.99 18.08 -19.51
C LEU A 182 -31.99 17.56 -20.95
N LEU A 183 -30.91 16.96 -21.37
CA LEU A 183 -30.73 16.41 -22.73
C LEU A 183 -30.39 14.93 -22.63
N ILE A 184 -30.96 14.14 -23.50
CA ILE A 184 -30.62 12.71 -23.64
C ILE A 184 -29.73 12.56 -24.87
N LYS A 185 -28.65 11.80 -24.72
CA LYS A 185 -27.67 11.49 -25.74
C LYS A 185 -27.39 10.00 -25.76
N ASP A 186 -27.64 9.38 -26.90
CA ASP A 186 -27.30 7.98 -27.13
C ASP A 186 -25.92 7.91 -27.80
N ILE A 187 -24.94 7.27 -27.17
CA ILE A 187 -23.55 7.29 -27.60
C ILE A 187 -23.05 5.86 -27.75
N LYS A 188 -22.45 5.54 -28.89
CA LYS A 188 -21.72 4.28 -29.10
C LYS A 188 -20.27 4.48 -28.78
N PRO A 189 -19.73 3.91 -27.66
CA PRO A 189 -18.34 4.02 -27.31
C PRO A 189 -17.43 3.41 -28.37
N LYS A 190 -16.20 3.95 -28.49
CA LYS A 190 -15.13 3.34 -29.27
C LYS A 190 -14.33 2.41 -28.36
N ILE A 191 -14.05 1.20 -28.81
CA ILE A 191 -13.12 0.30 -28.14
C ILE A 191 -11.71 0.69 -28.57
N VAL A 192 -10.85 0.95 -27.62
CA VAL A 192 -9.42 1.22 -27.85
C VAL A 192 -8.60 0.21 -27.04
N ASN A 193 -7.53 -0.27 -27.65
CA ASN A 193 -6.55 -1.10 -26.97
C ASN A 193 -5.50 -0.16 -26.35
N GLU A 194 -5.48 -0.10 -25.04
CA GLU A 194 -4.54 0.74 -24.28
C GLU A 194 -3.73 -0.13 -23.31
N LYS A 195 -2.51 0.30 -23.03
CA LYS A 195 -1.72 -0.34 -21.98
C LYS A 195 -2.15 0.19 -20.61
N ASN A 196 -2.49 -0.72 -19.71
CA ASN A 196 -2.72 -0.34 -18.31
C ASN A 196 -1.40 0.01 -17.61
N ILE A 197 -1.48 0.39 -16.31
CA ILE A 197 -0.31 0.75 -15.50
C ILE A 197 0.72 -0.39 -15.36
N PHE A 198 0.36 -1.62 -15.70
CA PHE A 198 1.21 -2.80 -15.69
C PHE A 198 1.75 -3.17 -17.07
N GLY A 199 1.50 -2.34 -18.11
CA GLY A 199 1.93 -2.60 -19.48
C GLY A 199 1.06 -3.63 -20.24
N GLU A 200 -0.02 -4.13 -19.63
CA GLU A 200 -0.93 -5.09 -20.25
C GLU A 200 -1.87 -4.38 -21.22
N SER A 201 -2.03 -4.94 -22.42
CA SER A 201 -3.02 -4.47 -23.37
C SER A 201 -4.43 -4.82 -22.91
N ILE A 202 -5.23 -3.81 -22.67
CA ILE A 202 -6.64 -3.94 -22.27
C ILE A 202 -7.52 -3.21 -23.25
N ASP A 203 -8.64 -3.84 -23.61
CA ASP A 203 -9.68 -3.20 -24.40
C ASP A 203 -10.55 -2.33 -23.48
N ARG A 204 -10.59 -1.04 -23.76
CA ARG A 204 -11.34 -0.06 -22.98
C ARG A 204 -12.35 0.67 -23.84
N LYS A 205 -13.59 0.76 -23.37
CA LYS A 205 -14.62 1.58 -23.99
C LYS A 205 -14.40 3.04 -23.62
N ILE A 206 -14.23 3.90 -24.61
CA ILE A 206 -14.07 5.34 -24.42
C ILE A 206 -15.06 6.13 -25.28
N ILE A 207 -15.43 7.32 -24.80
CA ILE A 207 -16.25 8.27 -25.54
C ILE A 207 -15.53 9.57 -25.89
N GLY A 208 -14.32 9.80 -25.33
CA GLY A 208 -13.46 10.94 -25.64
C GLY A 208 -13.84 12.23 -24.90
N ILE A 209 -14.01 12.14 -23.58
CA ILE A 209 -14.23 13.28 -22.69
C ILE A 209 -13.17 13.31 -21.57
N SER A 210 -12.84 14.51 -21.09
CA SER A 210 -12.02 14.72 -19.90
C SER A 210 -12.81 15.42 -18.79
N ALA A 211 -12.36 15.27 -17.53
CA ALA A 211 -12.99 15.93 -16.40
C ALA A 211 -12.68 17.43 -16.38
N GLN A 212 -13.64 18.24 -16.02
CA GLN A 212 -13.39 19.56 -15.50
C GLN A 212 -12.81 19.43 -14.08
N TYR A 213 -11.74 20.18 -13.79
CA TYR A 213 -11.20 20.22 -12.43
C TYR A 213 -12.14 21.02 -11.51
N LYS A 214 -13.18 20.34 -11.02
CA LYS A 214 -14.11 20.85 -10.02
C LYS A 214 -14.16 19.90 -8.84
N PRO A 215 -13.30 20.16 -7.82
CA PRO A 215 -13.19 19.26 -6.69
C PRO A 215 -14.44 19.30 -5.82
N THR A 216 -14.82 18.14 -5.32
CA THR A 216 -15.88 17.92 -4.35
C THR A 216 -15.42 16.83 -3.37
N SER A 217 -16.18 16.55 -2.35
CA SER A 217 -15.88 15.49 -1.38
C SER A 217 -17.05 14.53 -1.23
N GLN A 218 -16.73 13.26 -1.06
CA GLN A 218 -17.68 12.20 -0.76
C GLN A 218 -17.46 11.74 0.68
N THR A 219 -18.41 12.01 1.56
CA THR A 219 -18.45 11.45 2.92
C THR A 219 -19.26 10.16 2.94
N TYR A 220 -18.88 9.23 3.77
CA TYR A 220 -19.53 7.94 3.92
C TYR A 220 -20.17 7.84 5.30
N GLY A 221 -21.29 7.11 5.42
CA GLY A 221 -21.78 6.66 6.70
C GLY A 221 -20.79 5.72 7.38
N PHE A 222 -20.97 5.44 8.66
CA PHE A 222 -20.03 4.62 9.43
C PHE A 222 -19.80 3.22 8.79
N ILE A 223 -20.90 2.54 8.40
CA ILE A 223 -20.83 1.19 7.79
C ILE A 223 -20.22 1.27 6.39
N ASP A 224 -20.70 2.20 5.55
CA ASP A 224 -20.16 2.37 4.19
C ASP A 224 -18.69 2.80 4.20
N GLY A 225 -18.31 3.57 5.23
CA GLY A 225 -16.92 3.97 5.44
C GLY A 225 -16.00 2.80 5.81
N PHE A 226 -16.53 1.84 6.57
CA PHE A 226 -15.83 0.61 6.90
C PHE A 226 -15.61 -0.25 5.64
N GLU A 227 -16.66 -0.42 4.82
CA GLU A 227 -16.57 -1.13 3.53
C GLU A 227 -15.58 -0.43 2.58
N TYR A 228 -15.66 0.90 2.46
CA TYR A 228 -14.70 1.69 1.68
C TYR A 228 -13.25 1.45 2.13
N ALA A 229 -12.99 1.49 3.44
CA ALA A 229 -11.64 1.31 3.97
C ALA A 229 -11.09 -0.11 3.71
N PHE A 230 -11.94 -1.12 3.85
CA PHE A 230 -11.60 -2.50 3.53
C PHE A 230 -11.27 -2.68 2.05
N ASP A 231 -12.14 -2.17 1.18
CA ASP A 231 -11.97 -2.23 -0.26
C ASP A 231 -10.70 -1.51 -0.74
N GLU A 232 -10.42 -0.31 -0.21
CA GLU A 232 -9.21 0.44 -0.60
C GLU A 232 -7.94 -0.24 -0.09
N THR A 233 -7.96 -0.81 1.12
CA THR A 233 -6.83 -1.61 1.63
C THR A 233 -6.57 -2.84 0.76
N LEU A 234 -7.64 -3.57 0.36
CA LEU A 234 -7.53 -4.74 -0.49
C LEU A 234 -7.06 -4.38 -1.92
N LYS A 235 -7.60 -3.30 -2.50
CA LYS A 235 -7.18 -2.80 -3.81
C LYS A 235 -5.71 -2.39 -3.82
N ALA A 236 -5.28 -1.62 -2.81
CA ALA A 236 -3.89 -1.23 -2.66
C ALA A 236 -2.97 -2.45 -2.53
N SER A 237 -3.35 -3.43 -1.70
CA SER A 237 -2.60 -4.68 -1.51
C SER A 237 -2.46 -5.46 -2.82
N THR A 238 -3.57 -5.62 -3.54
CA THR A 238 -3.60 -6.33 -4.82
C THR A 238 -2.76 -5.60 -5.88
N MET A 239 -2.83 -4.26 -5.92
CA MET A 239 -2.05 -3.44 -6.85
C MET A 239 -0.55 -3.60 -6.59
N ILE A 240 -0.11 -3.53 -5.34
CA ILE A 240 1.31 -3.68 -4.97
C ILE A 240 1.79 -5.09 -5.29
N PHE A 241 1.01 -6.13 -4.94
CA PHE A 241 1.36 -7.51 -5.26
C PHE A 241 1.52 -7.74 -6.76
N LYS A 242 0.56 -7.24 -7.58
CA LYS A 242 0.66 -7.30 -9.04
C LYS A 242 1.86 -6.53 -9.58
N SER A 243 2.18 -5.36 -9.02
CA SER A 243 3.35 -4.58 -9.43
C SER A 243 4.65 -5.37 -9.21
N ILE A 244 4.78 -6.04 -8.06
CA ILE A 244 5.93 -6.91 -7.75
C ILE A 244 5.99 -8.10 -8.72
N GLN A 245 4.85 -8.75 -8.97
CA GLN A 245 4.77 -9.87 -9.91
C GLN A 245 5.22 -9.44 -11.32
N LYS A 246 4.75 -8.28 -11.80
CA LYS A 246 5.10 -7.73 -13.11
C LYS A 246 6.57 -7.29 -13.20
N MET A 247 7.14 -6.87 -12.09
CA MET A 247 8.56 -6.55 -12.02
C MET A 247 9.41 -7.83 -12.08
N ILE A 248 8.99 -8.91 -11.41
CA ILE A 248 9.67 -10.21 -11.47
C ILE A 248 9.56 -10.84 -12.88
N SER A 249 8.41 -10.69 -13.56
CA SER A 249 8.24 -11.18 -14.95
C SER A 249 8.98 -10.33 -16.00
N GLY A 250 9.50 -9.15 -15.63
CA GLY A 250 10.20 -8.25 -16.54
C GLY A 250 9.28 -7.34 -17.36
N ASP A 251 7.96 -7.36 -17.14
CA ASP A 251 6.99 -6.49 -17.82
C ASP A 251 7.11 -5.03 -17.35
N VAL A 252 7.55 -4.82 -16.11
CA VAL A 252 7.84 -3.51 -15.52
C VAL A 252 9.35 -3.42 -15.25
N GLY A 253 9.98 -2.39 -15.80
CA GLY A 253 11.40 -2.20 -15.64
C GLY A 253 11.84 -1.84 -14.22
N ALA A 254 13.03 -2.26 -13.83
CA ALA A 254 13.62 -1.98 -12.53
C ALA A 254 13.88 -0.45 -12.30
N ASP A 255 13.88 0.36 -13.37
CA ASP A 255 13.95 1.83 -13.31
C ASP A 255 12.72 2.47 -12.63
N LYS A 256 11.63 1.71 -12.49
CA LYS A 256 10.42 2.15 -11.78
C LYS A 256 10.50 2.00 -10.26
N ILE A 257 11.51 1.29 -9.75
CA ILE A 257 11.72 1.16 -8.30
C ILE A 257 12.13 2.53 -7.75
N GLY A 258 11.31 3.08 -6.86
CA GLY A 258 11.64 4.27 -6.07
C GLY A 258 12.44 3.89 -4.83
N GLY A 259 13.42 4.70 -4.49
CA GLY A 259 14.18 4.58 -3.25
C GLY A 259 13.63 5.46 -2.13
N ILE A 260 14.43 5.59 -1.07
CA ILE A 260 14.05 6.37 0.12
C ILE A 260 13.86 7.86 -0.20
N ILE A 261 14.61 8.41 -1.16
CA ILE A 261 14.52 9.83 -1.53
C ILE A 261 13.15 10.11 -2.16
N THR A 262 12.69 9.24 -3.08
CA THR A 262 11.35 9.33 -3.66
C THR A 262 10.26 9.26 -2.58
N ILE A 263 10.36 8.33 -1.61
CA ILE A 263 9.38 8.20 -0.53
C ILE A 263 9.31 9.49 0.29
N VAL A 264 10.46 10.05 0.66
CA VAL A 264 10.54 11.30 1.41
C VAL A 264 9.97 12.48 0.63
N ASP A 265 10.31 12.61 -0.64
CA ASP A 265 9.83 13.70 -1.51
C ASP A 265 8.30 13.64 -1.69
N VAL A 266 7.76 12.46 -2.02
CA VAL A 266 6.31 12.29 -2.20
C VAL A 266 5.55 12.50 -0.89
N THR A 267 6.09 12.03 0.25
CA THR A 267 5.48 12.29 1.57
C THR A 267 5.48 13.78 1.88
N ALA A 268 6.56 14.48 1.58
CA ALA A 268 6.65 15.92 1.77
C ALA A 268 5.63 16.67 0.91
N LYS A 269 5.49 16.31 -0.37
CA LYS A 269 4.48 16.85 -1.28
C LYS A 269 3.06 16.54 -0.82
N ALA A 270 2.80 15.31 -0.39
CA ALA A 270 1.50 14.93 0.18
C ALA A 270 1.15 15.76 1.42
N SER A 271 2.12 16.02 2.29
CA SER A 271 1.92 16.87 3.48
C SER A 271 1.58 18.31 3.14
N GLN A 272 2.15 18.86 2.05
CA GLN A 272 1.83 20.21 1.55
C GLN A 272 0.46 20.29 0.88
N SER A 273 0.01 19.17 0.28
CA SER A 273 -1.30 19.06 -0.35
C SER A 273 -2.45 18.91 0.66
N GLY A 274 -2.14 18.73 1.95
CA GLY A 274 -3.09 18.68 3.04
C GLY A 274 -3.20 17.30 3.71
N LEU A 275 -3.96 17.27 4.81
CA LEU A 275 -4.04 16.11 5.70
C LEU A 275 -4.56 14.84 4.98
N LEU A 276 -5.57 14.99 4.12
CA LEU A 276 -6.15 13.86 3.40
C LEU A 276 -5.13 13.22 2.44
N ALA A 277 -4.37 14.03 1.71
CA ALA A 277 -3.31 13.53 0.81
C ALA A 277 -2.22 12.81 1.60
N LEU A 278 -1.83 13.35 2.76
CA LEU A 278 -0.88 12.70 3.66
C LEU A 278 -1.41 11.36 4.17
N PHE A 279 -2.69 11.28 4.57
CA PHE A 279 -3.30 10.02 5.02
C PHE A 279 -3.36 8.98 3.90
N PHE A 280 -3.77 9.37 2.68
CA PHE A 280 -3.76 8.48 1.51
C PHE A 280 -2.38 7.90 1.25
N PHE A 281 -1.37 8.74 1.22
CA PHE A 281 -0.01 8.30 0.95
C PHE A 281 0.56 7.44 2.09
N THR A 282 0.29 7.82 3.34
CA THR A 282 0.69 7.03 4.52
C THR A 282 0.03 5.65 4.51
N ALA A 283 -1.26 5.56 4.18
CA ALA A 283 -1.97 4.29 4.05
C ALA A 283 -1.33 3.42 2.94
N LEU A 284 -1.00 4.01 1.80
CA LEU A 284 -0.34 3.30 0.70
C LEU A 284 1.04 2.76 1.11
N ILE A 285 1.87 3.57 1.80
CA ILE A 285 3.17 3.11 2.33
C ILE A 285 2.95 1.97 3.34
N SER A 286 1.94 2.10 4.22
CA SER A 286 1.63 1.07 5.22
C SER A 286 1.28 -0.26 4.56
N VAL A 287 0.40 -0.26 3.55
CA VAL A 287 0.08 -1.47 2.77
C VAL A 287 1.33 -2.02 2.08
N ASN A 288 2.17 -1.14 1.51
CA ASN A 288 3.40 -1.56 0.84
C ASN A 288 4.34 -2.29 1.79
N LEU A 289 4.56 -1.74 3.00
CA LEU A 289 5.35 -2.40 4.05
C LEU A 289 4.73 -3.76 4.45
N GLY A 290 3.41 -3.84 4.61
CA GLY A 290 2.71 -5.08 4.91
C GLY A 290 2.92 -6.14 3.82
N VAL A 291 2.73 -5.79 2.55
CA VAL A 291 2.91 -6.71 1.42
C VAL A 291 4.37 -7.13 1.25
N LEU A 292 5.32 -6.18 1.32
CA LEU A 292 6.74 -6.49 1.16
C LEU A 292 7.23 -7.44 2.25
N ASN A 293 6.84 -7.21 3.51
CA ASN A 293 7.25 -8.07 4.62
C ASN A 293 6.64 -9.48 4.54
N LEU A 294 5.55 -9.69 3.79
CA LEU A 294 4.99 -11.02 3.52
C LEU A 294 5.65 -11.74 2.33
N LEU A 295 6.54 -11.08 1.59
CA LEU A 295 7.27 -11.76 0.51
C LEU A 295 8.17 -12.89 1.08
N PRO A 296 8.34 -13.99 0.32
CA PRO A 296 9.17 -15.12 0.74
C PRO A 296 10.67 -14.81 0.61
N ILE A 297 11.11 -13.69 1.15
CA ILE A 297 12.51 -13.26 1.19
C ILE A 297 13.06 -13.55 2.58
N PRO A 298 14.10 -14.38 2.73
CA PRO A 298 14.55 -14.90 4.03
C PRO A 298 15.05 -13.87 5.06
N ALA A 299 15.19 -12.62 4.68
CA ALA A 299 15.51 -11.50 5.60
C ALA A 299 14.27 -10.71 6.03
N LEU A 300 13.07 -11.13 5.61
CA LEU A 300 11.77 -10.53 5.95
C LEU A 300 10.91 -11.53 6.73
N ASP A 301 9.84 -11.07 7.36
CA ASP A 301 8.90 -11.91 8.11
C ASP A 301 8.38 -13.09 7.26
N GLY A 302 8.04 -12.83 5.99
CA GLY A 302 7.56 -13.85 5.04
C GLY A 302 8.55 -14.99 4.83
N GLY A 303 9.84 -14.70 4.81
CA GLY A 303 10.88 -15.74 4.75
C GLY A 303 10.96 -16.59 6.02
N HIS A 304 10.89 -15.95 7.18
CA HIS A 304 10.81 -16.66 8.46
C HIS A 304 9.51 -17.45 8.61
N ILE A 305 8.39 -16.97 8.09
CA ILE A 305 7.13 -17.72 7.99
C ILE A 305 7.32 -18.98 7.16
N MET A 306 8.04 -18.92 6.02
CA MET A 306 8.32 -20.11 5.20
C MET A 306 9.11 -21.17 5.94
N PHE A 307 10.13 -20.81 6.74
CA PHE A 307 10.87 -21.77 7.55
C PHE A 307 9.97 -22.45 8.60
N ASN A 308 9.10 -21.68 9.24
CA ASN A 308 8.14 -22.24 10.21
C ASN A 308 7.03 -23.08 9.56
N LEU A 309 6.60 -22.75 8.34
CA LEU A 309 5.69 -23.58 7.56
C LEU A 309 6.35 -24.91 7.16
N TYR A 310 7.60 -24.87 6.74
CA TYR A 310 8.37 -26.10 6.48
C TYR A 310 8.44 -26.98 7.73
N GLU A 311 8.78 -26.40 8.90
CA GLU A 311 8.80 -27.11 10.17
C GLU A 311 7.42 -27.71 10.52
N LEU A 312 6.33 -26.94 10.28
CA LEU A 312 4.95 -27.38 10.55
C LEU A 312 4.53 -28.57 9.68
N ILE A 313 4.93 -28.59 8.39
CA ILE A 313 4.56 -29.62 7.42
C ILE A 313 5.41 -30.88 7.58
N THR A 314 6.73 -30.71 7.78
CA THR A 314 7.68 -31.83 7.80
C THR A 314 7.95 -32.39 9.19
N GLY A 315 7.60 -31.65 10.25
CA GLY A 315 7.95 -31.96 11.63
C GLY A 315 9.44 -31.78 11.94
N LYS A 316 10.22 -31.22 11.00
CA LYS A 316 11.68 -31.02 11.14
C LYS A 316 12.04 -29.56 10.87
N LYS A 317 12.90 -28.99 11.73
CA LYS A 317 13.48 -27.67 11.47
C LYS A 317 14.39 -27.70 10.25
N ALA A 318 14.44 -26.62 9.48
CA ALA A 318 15.49 -26.41 8.51
C ALA A 318 16.85 -26.38 9.25
N SER A 319 17.92 -26.87 8.62
CA SER A 319 19.25 -26.82 9.26
C SER A 319 19.70 -25.38 9.46
N ASP A 320 20.46 -25.13 10.52
CA ASP A 320 20.96 -23.79 10.86
C ASP A 320 21.78 -23.19 9.71
N ASP A 321 22.59 -24.03 9.02
CA ASP A 321 23.36 -23.60 7.84
C ASP A 321 22.44 -23.10 6.71
N VAL A 322 21.37 -23.85 6.39
CA VAL A 322 20.41 -23.45 5.33
C VAL A 322 19.73 -22.14 5.73
N MET A 323 19.26 -22.01 6.95
CA MET A 323 18.64 -20.77 7.43
C MET A 323 19.62 -19.60 7.35
N TYR A 324 20.87 -19.79 7.79
CA TYR A 324 21.90 -18.77 7.76
C TYR A 324 22.20 -18.30 6.32
N TYR A 325 22.52 -19.22 5.40
CA TYR A 325 22.88 -18.84 4.03
C TYR A 325 21.70 -18.19 3.28
N LEU A 326 20.47 -18.69 3.48
CA LEU A 326 19.29 -18.08 2.87
C LEU A 326 19.02 -16.69 3.44
N THR A 327 19.17 -16.48 4.75
CA THR A 327 19.02 -15.17 5.37
C THR A 327 20.08 -14.18 4.88
N MET A 328 21.34 -14.61 4.77
CA MET A 328 22.41 -13.80 4.20
C MET A 328 22.13 -13.43 2.73
N PHE A 329 21.65 -14.38 1.92
CA PHE A 329 21.21 -14.10 0.55
C PHE A 329 20.07 -13.07 0.52
N GLY A 330 19.09 -13.20 1.41
CA GLY A 330 17.99 -12.22 1.57
C GLY A 330 18.51 -10.82 1.88
N TRP A 331 19.46 -10.68 2.81
CA TRP A 331 20.10 -9.40 3.12
C TRP A 331 20.84 -8.80 1.93
N VAL A 332 21.61 -9.59 1.18
CA VAL A 332 22.31 -9.14 -0.04
C VAL A 332 21.30 -8.65 -1.08
N LEU A 333 20.20 -9.38 -1.27
CA LEU A 333 19.12 -8.99 -2.19
C LEU A 333 18.48 -7.66 -1.77
N LEU A 334 18.13 -7.50 -0.50
CA LEU A 334 17.51 -6.27 0.02
C LEU A 334 18.45 -5.06 -0.11
N LEU A 335 19.72 -5.22 0.25
CA LEU A 335 20.74 -4.17 0.10
C LEU A 335 20.94 -3.81 -1.38
N GLY A 336 20.92 -4.80 -2.28
CA GLY A 336 20.98 -4.58 -3.72
C GLY A 336 19.78 -3.78 -4.25
N LEU A 337 18.57 -4.15 -3.83
CA LEU A 337 17.34 -3.41 -4.18
C LEU A 337 17.35 -1.98 -3.62
N MET A 338 17.84 -1.80 -2.39
CA MET A 338 17.98 -0.47 -1.79
C MET A 338 18.98 0.40 -2.57
N ALA A 339 20.14 -0.16 -2.93
CA ALA A 339 21.14 0.55 -3.74
C ALA A 339 20.59 0.93 -5.12
N LEU A 340 19.84 0.00 -5.78
CA LEU A 340 19.18 0.26 -7.05
C LEU A 340 18.12 1.38 -6.92
N GLY A 341 17.32 1.37 -5.85
CA GLY A 341 16.34 2.43 -5.59
C GLY A 341 17.00 3.80 -5.42
N ILE A 342 18.09 3.88 -4.66
CA ILE A 342 18.86 5.13 -4.50
C ILE A 342 19.45 5.58 -5.84
N PHE A 343 20.00 4.65 -6.62
CA PHE A 343 20.52 4.96 -7.96
C PHE A 343 19.43 5.52 -8.88
N ASN A 344 18.26 4.91 -8.91
CA ASN A 344 17.12 5.40 -9.68
C ASN A 344 16.66 6.78 -9.21
N ASP A 345 16.61 7.01 -7.89
CA ASP A 345 16.24 8.31 -7.31
C ASP A 345 17.21 9.42 -7.77
N ILE A 346 18.52 9.15 -7.71
CA ILE A 346 19.54 10.09 -8.15
C ILE A 346 19.38 10.40 -9.65
N ASN A 347 19.18 9.38 -10.48
CA ASN A 347 18.96 9.57 -11.91
C ASN A 347 17.73 10.44 -12.22
N ARG A 348 16.62 10.26 -11.46
CA ARG A 348 15.41 11.09 -11.62
C ARG A 348 15.60 12.55 -11.21
N ILE A 349 16.55 12.83 -10.33
CA ILE A 349 16.86 14.20 -9.90
C ILE A 349 17.77 14.90 -10.91
N LEU A 350 18.64 14.14 -11.60
CA LEU A 350 19.61 14.67 -12.54
C LEU A 350 19.06 14.87 -13.96
N HIS A 351 17.97 14.16 -14.30
CA HIS A 351 17.30 14.19 -15.61
C HIS A 351 15.83 14.57 -15.48
#